data_db6c77b34c8d8dcba2c059ca95e72c72
#
_entry.id   db6c77b34c8d8dcba2c059ca95e72c72
#
_cell.length_a   1.000
_cell.length_b   1.000
_cell.length_c   1.000
_cell.angle_alpha   90.00
_cell.angle_beta   90.00
_cell.angle_gamma   90.00
#
_symmetry.space_group_name_H-M   'P 1'
#
loop_
_entity.id
_entity.type
_entity.pdbx_description
1 polymer ?
#
loop_
_entity_poly.entity_id
_entity_poly.type
_entity_poly.pdbx_seq_one_letter_code
_entity_poly.pdbx_strand_id
1 'polypeptide(L)'
;MTLPTIVLVHGAWHIPANYQSYISALKAQGFTVHCPLLPSCNKSLPSTNSLKDDVNLVRGLISSLTNAGERIIMIMHSYGGVVGTDAVEGLAYPRPSANGQQRPGGVIHLLYLCAYILQPGTSVWDIVQEAGFDKIFDQYVHTAEDGSMFPLDPGLMFFGGDDSVDKETIDEALKTLVRFPKESLTTPTVAGVWRHIPTTYVLTQKDYGVPRVYQDIMIAKIKGEGVDLRMEDFDTCHSIFISREKEMVQLAIEAADDPRNAHLS
;
A
#
# COMPACT_ATOMS: atom_id res chain seq x y z
N MET A 1 19.23 -16.61 9.86
CA MET A 1 18.96 -15.16 10.01
C MET A 1 17.53 -15.04 10.53
N THR A 2 17.22 -14.04 11.36
CA THR A 2 15.84 -13.76 11.76
C THR A 2 15.06 -13.22 10.54
N LEU A 3 13.77 -13.59 10.45
CA LEU A 3 12.90 -13.04 9.42
C LEU A 3 12.79 -11.52 9.58
N PRO A 4 12.63 -10.78 8.47
CA PRO A 4 12.38 -9.34 8.56
C PRO A 4 11.01 -9.05 9.18
N THR A 5 10.86 -7.88 9.78
CA THR A 5 9.57 -7.38 10.25
C THR A 5 8.75 -6.84 9.08
N ILE A 6 7.45 -7.09 9.07
CA ILE A 6 6.51 -6.57 8.08
C ILE A 6 5.80 -5.34 8.64
N VAL A 7 5.81 -4.25 7.87
CA VAL A 7 4.92 -3.11 8.08
C VAL A 7 3.90 -3.09 6.94
N LEU A 8 2.64 -3.41 7.27
CA LEU A 8 1.52 -3.40 6.33
C LEU A 8 0.80 -2.06 6.43
N VAL A 9 0.68 -1.36 5.30
CA VAL A 9 -0.03 -0.08 5.18
C VAL A 9 -1.32 -0.31 4.40
N HIS A 10 -2.44 -0.15 5.08
CA HIS A 10 -3.77 -0.42 4.51
C HIS A 10 -4.23 0.65 3.51
N GLY A 11 -5.24 0.32 2.69
CA GLY A 11 -5.84 1.22 1.72
C GLY A 11 -6.79 2.24 2.32
N ALA A 12 -7.25 3.20 1.49
CA ALA A 12 -8.34 4.10 1.80
C ALA A 12 -9.60 3.33 2.19
N TRP A 13 -10.43 3.91 3.04
CA TRP A 13 -11.69 3.33 3.58
C TRP A 13 -11.51 2.08 4.45
N HIS A 14 -10.33 1.47 4.49
CA HIS A 14 -10.03 0.27 5.26
C HIS A 14 -9.43 0.63 6.63
N ILE A 15 -9.47 -0.36 7.52
CA ILE A 15 -8.80 -0.32 8.83
C ILE A 15 -8.03 -1.65 9.02
N PRO A 16 -7.12 -1.77 9.99
CA PRO A 16 -6.36 -3.01 10.22
C PRO A 16 -7.20 -4.27 10.38
N ALA A 17 -8.46 -4.13 10.86
CA ALA A 17 -9.38 -5.26 11.01
C ALA A 17 -9.72 -5.95 9.67
N ASN A 18 -9.72 -5.21 8.56
CA ASN A 18 -9.99 -5.76 7.22
C ASN A 18 -8.87 -6.73 6.78
N TYR A 19 -7.66 -6.59 7.32
CA TYR A 19 -6.48 -7.38 6.95
C TYR A 19 -6.16 -8.48 7.96
N GLN A 20 -7.04 -8.74 8.94
CA GLN A 20 -6.74 -9.60 10.08
C GLN A 20 -6.42 -11.05 9.67
N SER A 21 -7.10 -11.62 8.68
CA SER A 21 -6.78 -12.95 8.15
C SER A 21 -5.37 -12.99 7.58
N TYR A 22 -5.06 -12.08 6.68
CA TYR A 22 -3.74 -11.97 6.05
C TYR A 22 -2.63 -11.73 7.07
N ILE A 23 -2.85 -10.83 8.06
CA ILE A 23 -1.91 -10.60 9.16
C ILE A 23 -1.67 -11.89 9.95
N SER A 24 -2.73 -12.65 10.24
CA SER A 24 -2.62 -13.92 10.96
C SER A 24 -1.87 -14.98 10.15
N ALA A 25 -2.11 -15.04 8.84
CA ALA A 25 -1.41 -15.94 7.93
C ALA A 25 0.09 -15.62 7.85
N LEU A 26 0.47 -14.33 7.75
CA LEU A 26 1.87 -13.88 7.79
C LEU A 26 2.54 -14.22 9.13
N LYS A 27 1.84 -13.99 10.26
CA LYS A 27 2.35 -14.36 11.59
C LYS A 27 2.54 -15.87 11.76
N ALA A 28 1.68 -16.68 11.14
CA ALA A 28 1.83 -18.14 11.12
C ALA A 28 3.10 -18.60 10.38
N GLN A 29 3.64 -17.79 9.48
CA GLN A 29 4.96 -18.02 8.84
C GLN A 29 6.14 -17.52 9.69
N GLY A 30 5.88 -16.95 10.86
CA GLY A 30 6.91 -16.47 11.79
C GLY A 30 7.27 -15.00 11.64
N PHE A 31 6.60 -14.24 10.78
CA PHE A 31 6.83 -12.80 10.68
C PHE A 31 6.29 -12.02 11.88
N THR A 32 7.01 -10.98 12.31
CA THR A 32 6.44 -9.91 13.12
C THR A 32 5.71 -8.95 12.15
N VAL A 33 4.42 -8.67 12.43
CA VAL A 33 3.60 -7.83 11.53
C VAL A 33 3.01 -6.68 12.31
N HIS A 34 3.23 -5.47 11.81
CA HIS A 34 2.60 -4.23 12.26
C HIS A 34 1.66 -3.72 11.17
N CYS A 35 0.45 -3.34 11.54
CA CYS A 35 -0.52 -2.68 10.66
C CYS A 35 -1.14 -1.51 11.43
N PRO A 36 -0.55 -0.31 11.38
CA PRO A 36 -1.07 0.85 12.10
C PRO A 36 -2.40 1.32 11.49
N LEU A 37 -3.31 1.82 12.34
CA LEU A 37 -4.52 2.50 11.87
C LEU A 37 -4.13 3.91 11.38
N LEU A 38 -4.32 4.17 10.09
CA LEU A 38 -4.03 5.48 9.51
C LEU A 38 -4.95 6.56 10.08
N PRO A 39 -4.42 7.74 10.47
CA PRO A 39 -5.21 8.87 10.95
C PRO A 39 -6.38 9.25 10.04
N SER A 40 -6.22 9.20 8.72
CA SER A 40 -7.27 9.46 7.74
C SER A 40 -8.46 8.48 7.81
N CYS A 41 -8.26 7.31 8.43
CA CYS A 41 -9.25 6.22 8.57
C CYS A 41 -9.69 5.97 10.03
N ASN A 42 -9.55 6.95 10.92
CA ASN A 42 -9.80 6.81 12.37
C ASN A 42 -11.27 6.92 12.80
N LYS A 43 -12.20 6.97 11.85
CA LYS A 43 -13.66 7.15 12.06
C LYS A 43 -14.09 8.52 12.59
N SER A 44 -13.20 9.47 12.86
CA SER A 44 -13.57 10.84 13.23
C SER A 44 -14.11 11.60 12.02
N LEU A 45 -15.25 12.30 12.19
CA LEU A 45 -15.85 13.13 11.16
C LEU A 45 -16.10 14.55 11.69
N PRO A 46 -15.81 15.59 10.90
CA PRO A 46 -15.07 15.53 9.63
C PRO A 46 -13.64 15.05 9.84
N SER A 47 -13.10 14.30 8.88
CA SER A 47 -11.69 13.93 8.95
C SER A 47 -10.82 15.16 8.63
N THR A 48 -10.05 15.60 9.60
CA THR A 48 -9.08 16.69 9.44
C THR A 48 -7.68 16.18 9.19
N ASN A 49 -7.52 14.86 9.17
CA ASN A 49 -6.22 14.22 8.93
C ASN A 49 -5.94 14.13 7.43
N SER A 50 -4.69 14.33 7.08
CA SER A 50 -4.18 14.40 5.71
C SER A 50 -3.26 13.23 5.39
N LEU A 51 -2.84 13.13 4.12
CA LEU A 51 -1.76 12.22 3.71
C LEU A 51 -0.52 12.40 4.60
N LYS A 52 -0.18 13.63 4.98
CA LYS A 52 0.99 13.92 5.81
C LYS A 52 0.89 13.30 7.21
N ASP A 53 -0.32 13.26 7.80
CA ASP A 53 -0.52 12.65 9.11
C ASP A 53 -0.35 11.13 9.04
N ASP A 54 -0.87 10.50 7.98
CA ASP A 54 -0.68 9.08 7.71
C ASP A 54 0.80 8.74 7.51
N VAL A 55 1.49 9.52 6.69
CA VAL A 55 2.94 9.38 6.43
C VAL A 55 3.74 9.53 7.72
N ASN A 56 3.45 10.54 8.55
CA ASN A 56 4.17 10.78 9.81
C ASN A 56 4.00 9.61 10.79
N LEU A 57 2.79 9.05 10.90
CA LEU A 57 2.53 7.90 11.75
C LEU A 57 3.35 6.68 11.29
N VAL A 58 3.27 6.33 10.01
CA VAL A 58 3.97 5.17 9.45
C VAL A 58 5.48 5.37 9.53
N ARG A 59 5.98 6.57 9.20
CA ARG A 59 7.39 6.93 9.31
C ARG A 59 7.92 6.82 10.74
N GLY A 60 7.14 7.26 11.73
CA GLY A 60 7.48 7.12 13.14
C GLY A 60 7.69 5.65 13.54
N LEU A 61 6.78 4.77 13.12
CA LEU A 61 6.89 3.33 13.34
C LEU A 61 8.14 2.74 12.66
N ILE A 62 8.32 2.99 11.36
CA ILE A 62 9.48 2.48 10.60
C ILE A 62 10.80 2.98 11.23
N SER A 63 10.87 4.26 11.60
CA SER A 63 12.06 4.84 12.23
C SER A 63 12.40 4.17 13.55
N SER A 64 11.39 3.86 14.37
CA SER A 64 11.58 3.14 15.63
C SER A 64 12.14 1.73 15.39
N LEU A 65 11.55 0.98 14.47
CA LEU A 65 11.98 -0.38 14.14
C LEU A 65 13.40 -0.40 13.54
N THR A 66 13.69 0.50 12.58
CA THR A 66 15.01 0.57 11.96
C THR A 66 16.10 1.00 12.94
N ASN A 67 15.80 1.86 13.91
CA ASN A 67 16.72 2.22 14.99
C ASN A 67 16.96 1.07 15.98
N ALA A 68 15.99 0.16 16.12
CA ALA A 68 16.15 -1.08 16.88
C ALA A 68 16.92 -2.18 16.12
N GLY A 69 17.31 -1.91 14.86
CA GLY A 69 18.07 -2.87 14.04
C GLY A 69 17.21 -3.79 13.16
N GLU A 70 15.91 -3.52 13.07
CA GLU A 70 15.00 -4.35 12.28
C GLU A 70 15.20 -4.14 10.78
N ARG A 71 15.21 -5.24 10.01
CA ARG A 71 15.04 -5.24 8.57
C ARG A 71 13.55 -5.30 8.27
N ILE A 72 13.07 -4.44 7.38
CA ILE A 72 11.62 -4.24 7.16
C ILE A 72 11.24 -4.54 5.71
N ILE A 73 10.16 -5.31 5.55
CA ILE A 73 9.40 -5.41 4.31
C ILE A 73 8.18 -4.50 4.45
N MET A 74 8.02 -3.58 3.50
CA MET A 74 6.79 -2.80 3.38
C MET A 74 5.79 -3.54 2.52
N ILE A 75 4.60 -3.84 3.06
CA ILE A 75 3.46 -4.32 2.27
C ILE A 75 2.45 -3.19 2.21
N MET A 76 2.13 -2.74 1.02
CA MET A 76 1.33 -1.55 0.79
C MET A 76 0.16 -1.89 -0.14
N HIS A 77 -1.07 -1.66 0.33
CA HIS A 77 -2.27 -1.91 -0.44
C HIS A 77 -2.92 -0.60 -0.87
N SER A 78 -3.28 -0.47 -2.14
CA SER A 78 -4.09 0.66 -2.64
C SER A 78 -3.46 2.03 -2.30
N TYR A 79 -4.20 2.93 -1.63
CA TYR A 79 -3.69 4.22 -1.11
C TYR A 79 -2.47 4.06 -0.18
N GLY A 80 -2.35 2.94 0.51
CA GLY A 80 -1.18 2.64 1.34
C GLY A 80 0.15 2.71 0.57
N GLY A 81 0.12 2.59 -0.76
CA GLY A 81 1.29 2.77 -1.62
C GLY A 81 1.87 4.17 -1.56
N VAL A 82 1.02 5.20 -1.59
CA VAL A 82 1.46 6.61 -1.45
C VAL A 82 2.04 6.85 -0.06
N VAL A 83 1.30 6.43 0.98
CA VAL A 83 1.70 6.60 2.38
C VAL A 83 3.04 5.91 2.67
N GLY A 84 3.15 4.63 2.29
CA GLY A 84 4.34 3.83 2.57
C GLY A 84 5.56 4.32 1.80
N THR A 85 5.39 4.73 0.52
CA THR A 85 6.47 5.30 -0.29
C THR A 85 7.08 6.53 0.37
N ASP A 86 6.23 7.50 0.76
CA ASP A 86 6.70 8.73 1.41
C ASP A 86 7.27 8.47 2.81
N ALA A 87 6.69 7.53 3.57
CA ALA A 87 7.15 7.21 4.91
C ALA A 87 8.55 6.58 4.93
N VAL A 88 8.94 5.87 3.88
CA VAL A 88 10.23 5.18 3.76
C VAL A 88 11.37 6.10 3.36
N GLU A 89 11.10 7.32 2.88
CA GLU A 89 12.14 8.25 2.42
C GLU A 89 13.24 8.38 3.47
N GLY A 90 14.46 8.03 3.07
CA GLY A 90 15.61 8.08 3.94
C GLY A 90 15.79 6.88 4.88
N LEU A 91 14.99 5.81 4.78
CA LEU A 91 15.02 4.65 5.67
C LEU A 91 15.35 3.32 4.95
N ALA A 92 15.79 3.37 3.69
CA ALA A 92 16.29 2.19 2.96
C ALA A 92 17.49 1.54 3.67
N TYR A 93 17.66 0.23 3.55
CA TYR A 93 18.81 -0.54 4.05
C TYR A 93 19.80 -0.85 2.92
N PRO A 94 21.14 -0.88 3.17
CA PRO A 94 21.85 -0.20 4.23
C PRO A 94 22.12 1.25 3.83
N ARG A 95 22.09 2.15 4.80
CA ARG A 95 22.60 3.50 4.55
C ARG A 95 23.86 3.76 5.33
N PRO A 96 24.96 4.16 4.68
CA PRO A 96 25.99 4.88 5.39
C PRO A 96 25.37 6.19 5.92
N SER A 97 25.40 6.40 7.21
CA SER A 97 25.12 7.73 7.77
C SER A 97 26.18 8.71 7.23
N ALA A 98 25.87 10.01 7.24
CA ALA A 98 26.83 11.06 6.90
C ALA A 98 28.18 10.92 7.64
N ASN A 99 28.22 10.16 8.74
CA ASN A 99 29.40 9.89 9.57
C ASN A 99 30.05 8.52 9.27
N GLY A 100 29.65 7.81 8.21
CA GLY A 100 30.21 6.49 7.85
C GLY A 100 29.78 5.33 8.74
N GLN A 101 28.90 5.55 9.74
CA GLN A 101 28.32 4.48 10.54
C GLN A 101 27.12 3.87 9.80
N GLN A 102 27.11 2.56 9.63
CA GLN A 102 25.92 1.87 9.11
C GLN A 102 24.78 1.93 10.14
N ARG A 103 23.58 2.28 9.68
CA ARG A 103 22.38 2.08 10.52
C ARG A 103 22.14 0.58 10.65
N PRO A 104 21.80 0.10 11.84
CA PRO A 104 21.68 -1.35 12.08
C PRO A 104 20.49 -1.99 11.38
N GLY A 105 19.45 -1.23 10.95
CA GLY A 105 18.25 -1.69 10.27
C GLY A 105 17.82 -0.77 9.13
N GLY A 106 16.78 -1.17 8.38
CA GLY A 106 16.22 -0.40 7.29
C GLY A 106 15.20 -1.18 6.45
N VAL A 107 14.55 -0.49 5.53
CA VAL A 107 13.61 -1.11 4.59
C VAL A 107 14.39 -1.82 3.50
N ILE A 108 14.13 -3.13 3.33
CA ILE A 108 14.82 -4.00 2.39
C ILE A 108 14.01 -4.32 1.15
N HIS A 109 12.68 -4.24 1.22
CA HIS A 109 11.79 -4.58 0.12
C HIS A 109 10.47 -3.79 0.17
N LEU A 110 9.95 -3.45 -1.01
CA LEU A 110 8.64 -2.82 -1.20
C LEU A 110 7.74 -3.80 -1.96
N LEU A 111 6.61 -4.19 -1.37
CA LEU A 111 5.58 -5.01 -1.98
C LEU A 111 4.30 -4.19 -2.13
N TYR A 112 3.98 -3.80 -3.36
CA TYR A 112 2.77 -3.06 -3.71
C TYR A 112 1.67 -4.04 -4.12
N LEU A 113 0.57 -4.07 -3.40
CA LEU A 113 -0.62 -4.88 -3.72
C LEU A 113 -1.65 -3.97 -4.37
N CYS A 114 -1.80 -4.00 -5.70
CA CYS A 114 -2.66 -3.12 -6.50
C CYS A 114 -2.66 -1.68 -5.97
N ALA A 115 -1.48 -1.17 -5.65
CA ALA A 115 -1.30 0.05 -4.89
C ALA A 115 -0.79 1.21 -5.77
N TYR A 116 -1.01 2.43 -5.31
CA TYR A 116 -0.48 3.61 -5.99
C TYR A 116 1.03 3.68 -5.83
N ILE A 117 1.76 3.53 -6.93
CA ILE A 117 3.20 3.75 -7.08
C ILE A 117 3.40 4.98 -7.96
N LEU A 118 3.71 6.13 -7.35
CA LEU A 118 3.68 7.42 -8.01
C LEU A 118 5.07 8.05 -8.10
N GLN A 119 5.27 8.85 -9.15
CA GLN A 119 6.44 9.73 -9.25
C GLN A 119 6.31 10.89 -8.26
N PRO A 120 7.42 11.37 -7.67
CA PRO A 120 7.40 12.58 -6.84
C PRO A 120 6.73 13.75 -7.55
N GLY A 121 5.87 14.47 -6.83
CA GLY A 121 5.07 15.58 -7.36
C GLY A 121 3.74 15.17 -8.01
N THR A 122 3.42 13.87 -8.04
CA THR A 122 2.16 13.32 -8.58
C THR A 122 1.24 12.91 -7.43
N SER A 123 -0.04 13.20 -7.54
CA SER A 123 -1.10 12.76 -6.62
C SER A 123 -1.89 11.57 -7.19
N VAL A 124 -2.68 10.92 -6.35
CA VAL A 124 -3.65 9.91 -6.80
C VAL A 124 -4.62 10.52 -7.81
N TRP A 125 -5.04 11.76 -7.56
CA TRP A 125 -5.99 12.47 -8.44
C TRP A 125 -5.43 12.72 -9.83
N ASP A 126 -4.13 12.98 -9.97
CA ASP A 126 -3.49 13.15 -11.29
C ASP A 126 -3.61 11.86 -12.12
N ILE A 127 -3.50 10.69 -11.50
CA ILE A 127 -3.70 9.41 -12.21
C ILE A 127 -5.17 9.22 -12.60
N VAL A 128 -6.11 9.59 -11.73
CA VAL A 128 -7.56 9.56 -12.05
C VAL A 128 -7.87 10.43 -13.26
N GLN A 129 -7.30 11.65 -13.32
CA GLN A 129 -7.46 12.59 -14.43
C GLN A 129 -6.81 12.08 -15.71
N GLU A 130 -5.57 11.59 -15.64
CA GLU A 130 -4.83 11.06 -16.80
C GLU A 130 -5.55 9.88 -17.45
N ALA A 131 -6.19 9.05 -16.63
CA ALA A 131 -7.02 7.94 -17.11
C ALA A 131 -8.41 8.37 -17.61
N GLY A 132 -8.80 9.64 -17.42
CA GLY A 132 -10.09 10.19 -17.85
C GLY A 132 -11.28 9.83 -16.94
N PHE A 133 -11.00 9.31 -15.73
CA PHE A 133 -12.04 8.90 -14.77
C PHE A 133 -12.52 10.05 -13.86
N ASP A 134 -11.88 11.19 -13.87
CA ASP A 134 -12.30 12.39 -13.14
C ASP A 134 -13.73 12.83 -13.49
N LYS A 135 -14.16 12.63 -14.74
CA LYS A 135 -15.49 13.00 -15.26
C LYS A 135 -16.61 12.09 -14.76
N ILE A 136 -16.28 10.90 -14.30
CA ILE A 136 -17.24 9.89 -13.85
C ILE A 136 -17.01 9.48 -12.39
N PHE A 137 -16.07 10.11 -11.70
CA PHE A 137 -15.66 9.76 -10.34
C PHE A 137 -16.87 9.75 -9.38
N ASP A 138 -17.75 10.76 -9.47
CA ASP A 138 -18.93 10.88 -8.63
C ASP A 138 -20.00 9.79 -8.90
N GLN A 139 -19.84 8.98 -9.95
CA GLN A 139 -20.68 7.81 -10.21
C GLN A 139 -20.26 6.59 -9.39
N TYR A 140 -19.06 6.62 -8.79
CA TYR A 140 -18.49 5.52 -8.00
C TYR A 140 -18.22 5.89 -6.54
N VAL A 141 -17.96 7.18 -6.28
CA VAL A 141 -17.57 7.65 -4.94
C VAL A 141 -18.39 8.87 -4.58
N HIS A 142 -19.16 8.76 -3.49
CA HIS A 142 -19.86 9.88 -2.90
C HIS A 142 -18.90 10.74 -2.07
N THR A 143 -18.88 12.06 -2.34
CA THR A 143 -18.18 13.05 -1.51
C THR A 143 -19.22 13.83 -0.71
N ALA A 144 -19.13 13.79 0.61
CA ALA A 144 -20.01 14.55 1.51
C ALA A 144 -19.57 16.02 1.62
N GLU A 145 -20.43 16.87 2.20
CA GLU A 145 -20.15 18.31 2.39
C GLU A 145 -18.93 18.58 3.27
N ASP A 146 -18.60 17.65 4.19
CA ASP A 146 -17.42 17.72 5.05
C ASP A 146 -16.12 17.28 4.35
N GLY A 147 -16.16 16.98 3.04
CA GLY A 147 -15.04 16.52 2.24
C GLY A 147 -14.68 15.04 2.43
N SER A 148 -15.42 14.30 3.27
CA SER A 148 -15.21 12.86 3.41
C SER A 148 -15.89 12.09 2.28
N MET A 149 -15.23 11.00 1.85
CA MET A 149 -15.70 10.15 0.75
C MET A 149 -16.07 8.75 1.22
N PHE A 150 -16.97 8.11 0.48
CA PHE A 150 -17.29 6.70 0.63
C PHE A 150 -17.72 6.11 -0.72
N PRO A 151 -17.34 4.87 -1.06
CA PRO A 151 -17.81 4.22 -2.29
C PRO A 151 -19.31 4.07 -2.32
N LEU A 152 -19.94 4.35 -3.48
CA LEU A 152 -21.38 4.15 -3.67
C LEU A 152 -21.75 2.66 -3.65
N ASP A 153 -20.90 1.83 -4.23
CA ASP A 153 -21.00 0.37 -4.17
C ASP A 153 -19.65 -0.21 -3.76
N PRO A 154 -19.39 -0.35 -2.44
CA PRO A 154 -18.12 -0.90 -1.96
C PRO A 154 -17.96 -2.40 -2.29
N GLY A 155 -19.05 -3.15 -2.46
CA GLY A 155 -19.00 -4.54 -2.91
C GLY A 155 -18.41 -4.65 -4.31
N LEU A 156 -18.92 -3.86 -5.25
CA LEU A 156 -18.39 -3.78 -6.60
C LEU A 156 -16.94 -3.25 -6.59
N MET A 157 -16.68 -2.18 -5.86
CA MET A 157 -15.36 -1.52 -5.88
C MET A 157 -14.24 -2.45 -5.40
N PHE A 158 -14.47 -3.23 -4.35
CA PHE A 158 -13.40 -4.02 -3.72
C PHE A 158 -13.41 -5.50 -4.07
N PHE A 159 -14.54 -6.05 -4.52
CA PHE A 159 -14.72 -7.47 -4.80
C PHE A 159 -15.31 -7.76 -6.18
N GLY A 160 -15.68 -6.74 -6.96
CA GLY A 160 -16.35 -6.90 -8.25
C GLY A 160 -15.55 -7.77 -9.22
N GLY A 161 -16.28 -8.62 -9.95
CA GLY A 161 -15.71 -9.48 -10.99
C GLY A 161 -14.91 -10.69 -10.50
N ASP A 162 -14.81 -10.91 -9.18
CA ASP A 162 -14.11 -12.06 -8.61
C ASP A 162 -15.08 -12.94 -7.78
N ASP A 163 -15.45 -14.08 -8.32
CA ASP A 163 -16.35 -15.04 -7.68
C ASP A 163 -15.61 -15.98 -6.69
N SER A 164 -14.31 -15.78 -6.46
CA SER A 164 -13.52 -16.63 -5.57
C SER A 164 -13.73 -16.32 -4.08
N VAL A 165 -14.32 -15.15 -3.76
CA VAL A 165 -14.64 -14.75 -2.38
C VAL A 165 -16.13 -14.95 -2.13
N ASP A 166 -16.46 -15.71 -1.11
CA ASP A 166 -17.85 -15.96 -0.75
C ASP A 166 -18.54 -14.71 -0.16
N LYS A 167 -19.87 -14.69 -0.29
CA LYS A 167 -20.68 -13.53 0.12
C LYS A 167 -20.54 -13.19 1.60
N GLU A 168 -20.41 -14.17 2.48
CA GLU A 168 -20.29 -13.94 3.92
C GLU A 168 -18.99 -13.21 4.24
N THR A 169 -17.87 -13.64 3.65
CA THR A 169 -16.57 -12.96 3.74
C THR A 169 -16.64 -11.52 3.23
N ILE A 170 -17.31 -11.29 2.08
CA ILE A 170 -17.52 -9.95 1.55
C ILE A 170 -18.34 -9.10 2.52
N ASP A 171 -19.50 -9.59 2.97
CA ASP A 171 -20.40 -8.86 3.87
C ASP A 171 -19.68 -8.48 5.19
N GLU A 172 -18.83 -9.36 5.75
CA GLU A 172 -18.04 -9.05 6.95
C GLU A 172 -16.96 -7.99 6.67
N ALA A 173 -16.26 -8.09 5.55
CA ALA A 173 -15.24 -7.11 5.18
C ALA A 173 -15.83 -5.70 5.02
N LEU A 174 -17.02 -5.60 4.43
CA LEU A 174 -17.70 -4.31 4.19
C LEU A 174 -18.18 -3.62 5.46
N LYS A 175 -18.50 -4.36 6.54
CA LYS A 175 -18.98 -3.80 7.82
C LYS A 175 -17.99 -2.88 8.51
N THR A 176 -16.71 -3.05 8.26
CA THR A 176 -15.65 -2.33 8.94
C THR A 176 -15.12 -1.13 8.17
N LEU A 177 -15.59 -0.90 6.95
CA LEU A 177 -15.19 0.24 6.13
C LEU A 177 -15.52 1.56 6.81
N VAL A 178 -14.70 2.56 6.57
CA VAL A 178 -14.80 3.90 7.15
C VAL A 178 -14.77 4.97 6.07
N ARG A 179 -15.18 6.20 6.40
CA ARG A 179 -15.05 7.33 5.48
C ARG A 179 -13.58 7.76 5.38
N PHE A 180 -13.26 8.41 4.26
CA PHE A 180 -11.89 8.79 3.93
C PHE A 180 -11.84 10.22 3.36
N PRO A 181 -10.89 11.08 3.73
CA PRO A 181 -10.83 12.46 3.28
C PRO A 181 -10.35 12.59 1.81
N LYS A 182 -11.07 13.37 1.00
CA LYS A 182 -10.74 13.64 -0.40
C LYS A 182 -9.37 14.31 -0.55
N GLU A 183 -8.97 15.15 0.39
CA GLU A 183 -7.69 15.85 0.37
C GLU A 183 -6.50 14.90 0.24
N SER A 184 -6.57 13.72 0.87
CA SER A 184 -5.51 12.72 0.80
C SER A 184 -5.28 12.17 -0.62
N LEU A 185 -6.30 12.21 -1.50
CA LEU A 185 -6.14 11.81 -2.91
C LEU A 185 -5.54 12.92 -3.77
N THR A 186 -5.65 14.18 -3.36
CA THR A 186 -5.19 15.35 -4.13
C THR A 186 -3.82 15.85 -3.70
N THR A 187 -3.30 15.35 -2.58
CA THR A 187 -1.97 15.72 -2.08
C THR A 187 -0.88 14.96 -2.85
N PRO A 188 0.09 15.66 -3.47
CA PRO A 188 1.18 15.00 -4.19
C PRO A 188 2.13 14.24 -3.25
N THR A 189 2.62 13.07 -3.70
CA THR A 189 3.72 12.35 -3.06
C THR A 189 5.05 13.09 -3.25
N VAL A 190 6.00 12.87 -2.34
CA VAL A 190 7.30 13.55 -2.37
C VAL A 190 8.47 12.61 -2.60
N ALA A 191 8.27 11.30 -2.41
CA ALA A 191 9.33 10.30 -2.45
C ALA A 191 9.27 9.39 -3.67
N GLY A 192 10.44 8.83 -4.05
CA GLY A 192 10.58 7.86 -5.14
C GLY A 192 11.52 6.73 -4.72
N VAL A 193 11.28 6.14 -3.54
CA VAL A 193 12.17 5.15 -2.90
C VAL A 193 12.28 3.83 -3.67
N TRP A 194 11.31 3.54 -4.53
CA TRP A 194 11.33 2.42 -5.47
C TRP A 194 12.48 2.49 -6.49
N ARG A 195 13.17 3.63 -6.60
CA ARG A 195 14.41 3.77 -7.39
C ARG A 195 15.60 3.03 -6.77
N HIS A 196 15.55 2.75 -5.47
CA HIS A 196 16.72 2.29 -4.71
C HIS A 196 16.44 1.02 -3.88
N ILE A 197 15.17 0.69 -3.67
CA ILE A 197 14.76 -0.47 -2.88
C ILE A 197 14.17 -1.51 -3.82
N PRO A 198 14.58 -2.79 -3.72
CA PRO A 198 13.95 -3.88 -4.45
C PRO A 198 12.43 -3.83 -4.32
N THR A 199 11.75 -3.82 -5.45
CA THR A 199 10.31 -3.59 -5.50
C THR A 199 9.61 -4.70 -6.26
N THR A 200 8.51 -5.20 -5.70
CA THR A 200 7.55 -6.08 -6.36
C THR A 200 6.21 -5.36 -6.46
N TYR A 201 5.62 -5.37 -7.65
CA TYR A 201 4.29 -4.83 -7.88
C TYR A 201 3.33 -5.94 -8.29
N VAL A 202 2.23 -6.06 -7.57
CA VAL A 202 1.15 -7.02 -7.83
C VAL A 202 0.01 -6.30 -8.54
N LEU A 203 -0.24 -6.74 -9.78
CA LEU A 203 -1.34 -6.27 -10.63
C LEU A 203 -2.61 -7.09 -10.37
N THR A 204 -3.75 -6.42 -10.45
CA THR A 204 -5.08 -7.02 -10.38
C THR A 204 -5.88 -6.67 -11.63
N GLN A 205 -6.49 -7.68 -12.27
CA GLN A 205 -7.17 -7.47 -13.56
C GLN A 205 -8.64 -7.02 -13.40
N LYS A 206 -9.30 -7.45 -12.31
CA LYS A 206 -10.71 -7.16 -12.01
C LYS A 206 -10.86 -6.09 -10.91
N ASP A 207 -10.06 -5.06 -10.99
CA ASP A 207 -9.93 -4.05 -9.93
C ASP A 207 -10.75 -2.80 -10.28
N TYR A 208 -11.72 -2.48 -9.44
CA TYR A 208 -12.53 -1.26 -9.56
C TYR A 208 -12.11 -0.17 -8.54
N GLY A 209 -11.23 -0.48 -7.59
CA GLY A 209 -10.65 0.47 -6.64
C GLY A 209 -9.42 1.19 -7.19
N VAL A 210 -8.50 0.43 -7.81
CA VAL A 210 -7.37 0.93 -8.61
C VAL A 210 -7.42 0.25 -9.97
N PRO A 211 -8.29 0.73 -10.88
CA PRO A 211 -8.52 0.08 -12.17
C PRO A 211 -7.22 -0.23 -12.91
N ARG A 212 -7.21 -1.33 -13.68
CA ARG A 212 -6.02 -1.78 -14.42
C ARG A 212 -5.36 -0.67 -15.22
N VAL A 213 -6.13 0.22 -15.81
CA VAL A 213 -5.59 1.38 -16.54
C VAL A 213 -4.75 2.31 -15.66
N TYR A 214 -5.12 2.49 -14.38
CA TYR A 214 -4.31 3.29 -13.44
C TYR A 214 -2.99 2.59 -13.16
N GLN A 215 -3.05 1.28 -12.88
CA GLN A 215 -1.87 0.45 -12.63
C GLN A 215 -0.92 0.49 -13.82
N ASP A 216 -1.42 0.33 -15.05
CA ASP A 216 -0.61 0.38 -16.27
C ASP A 216 0.04 1.75 -16.50
N ILE A 217 -0.68 2.86 -16.26
CA ILE A 217 -0.14 4.24 -16.35
C ILE A 217 1.01 4.41 -15.35
N MET A 218 0.79 4.06 -14.08
CA MET A 218 1.80 4.22 -13.03
C MET A 218 3.04 3.39 -13.33
N ILE A 219 2.87 2.11 -13.69
CA ILE A 219 3.97 1.20 -13.98
C ILE A 219 4.76 1.67 -15.21
N ALA A 220 4.09 2.15 -16.27
CA ALA A 220 4.77 2.67 -17.44
C ALA A 220 5.68 3.85 -17.09
N LYS A 221 5.22 4.76 -16.23
CA LYS A 221 6.00 5.91 -15.76
C LYS A 221 7.23 5.46 -14.95
N ILE A 222 7.05 4.53 -14.01
CA ILE A 222 8.14 4.03 -13.17
C ILE A 222 9.18 3.26 -14.00
N LYS A 223 8.75 2.38 -14.90
CA LYS A 223 9.65 1.67 -15.83
C LYS A 223 10.36 2.61 -16.79
N GLY A 224 9.70 3.71 -17.18
CA GLY A 224 10.30 4.77 -18.01
C GLY A 224 11.50 5.46 -17.35
N GLU A 225 11.63 5.38 -16.02
CA GLU A 225 12.82 5.85 -15.28
C GLU A 225 13.94 4.80 -15.19
N GLY A 226 13.78 3.64 -15.84
CA GLY A 226 14.78 2.54 -15.82
C GLY A 226 14.73 1.69 -14.56
N VAL A 227 13.66 1.75 -13.78
CA VAL A 227 13.49 0.96 -12.54
C VAL A 227 13.12 -0.47 -12.89
N ASP A 228 13.85 -1.43 -12.29
CA ASP A 228 13.56 -2.86 -12.39
C ASP A 228 12.49 -3.26 -11.37
N LEU A 229 11.24 -3.35 -11.84
CA LEU A 229 10.10 -3.82 -11.05
C LEU A 229 9.87 -5.32 -11.31
N ARG A 230 9.90 -6.13 -10.26
CA ARG A 230 9.30 -7.46 -10.32
C ARG A 230 7.79 -7.30 -10.43
N MET A 231 7.18 -7.98 -11.41
CA MET A 231 5.76 -7.88 -11.69
C MET A 231 5.09 -9.23 -11.47
N GLU A 232 3.98 -9.22 -10.74
CA GLU A 232 3.07 -10.36 -10.60
C GLU A 232 1.68 -9.93 -11.07
N ASP A 233 0.96 -10.75 -11.82
CA ASP A 233 -0.33 -10.39 -12.42
C ASP A 233 -1.39 -11.44 -12.09
N PHE A 234 -2.50 -11.01 -11.45
CA PHE A 234 -3.56 -11.89 -10.97
C PHE A 234 -4.91 -11.50 -11.56
N ASP A 235 -5.64 -12.50 -12.06
CA ASP A 235 -7.05 -12.35 -12.43
C ASP A 235 -7.94 -12.36 -11.18
N THR A 236 -7.97 -11.21 -10.47
CA THR A 236 -8.63 -11.05 -9.18
C THR A 236 -9.06 -9.60 -8.95
N CYS A 237 -9.88 -9.38 -7.90
CA CYS A 237 -10.41 -8.10 -7.45
C CYS A 237 -9.40 -7.26 -6.67
N HIS A 238 -9.83 -6.06 -6.24
CA HIS A 238 -9.02 -5.13 -5.44
C HIS A 238 -8.60 -5.70 -4.09
N SER A 239 -9.46 -6.51 -3.44
CA SER A 239 -9.17 -7.12 -2.13
C SER A 239 -8.29 -8.38 -2.26
N ILE A 240 -7.19 -8.28 -2.99
CA ILE A 240 -6.28 -9.41 -3.27
C ILE A 240 -5.74 -10.10 -2.01
N PHE A 241 -5.58 -9.36 -0.91
CA PHE A 241 -5.14 -9.90 0.39
C PHE A 241 -6.19 -10.83 1.03
N ILE A 242 -7.43 -10.87 0.48
CA ILE A 242 -8.49 -11.83 0.83
C ILE A 242 -8.59 -12.89 -0.26
N SER A 243 -8.75 -12.49 -1.52
CA SER A 243 -9.04 -13.41 -2.64
C SER A 243 -7.84 -14.29 -3.03
N ARG A 244 -6.61 -13.85 -2.75
CA ARG A 244 -5.34 -14.55 -3.04
C ARG A 244 -4.39 -14.48 -1.85
N GLU A 245 -4.94 -14.69 -0.64
CA GLU A 245 -4.19 -14.57 0.63
C GLU A 245 -2.91 -15.43 0.62
N LYS A 246 -3.02 -16.70 0.18
CA LYS A 246 -1.89 -17.64 0.18
C LYS A 246 -0.76 -17.18 -0.73
N GLU A 247 -1.10 -16.69 -1.91
CA GLU A 247 -0.14 -16.16 -2.89
C GLU A 247 0.51 -14.88 -2.35
N MET A 248 -0.25 -14.02 -1.66
CA MET A 248 0.32 -12.80 -1.05
C MET A 248 1.24 -13.13 0.13
N VAL A 249 0.96 -14.18 0.89
CA VAL A 249 1.87 -14.71 1.92
C VAL A 249 3.15 -15.24 1.27
N GLN A 250 3.02 -16.00 0.18
CA GLN A 250 4.17 -16.53 -0.56
C GLN A 250 5.08 -15.40 -1.10
N LEU A 251 4.49 -14.35 -1.65
CA LEU A 251 5.25 -13.18 -2.11
C LEU A 251 5.98 -12.45 -0.98
N ALA A 252 5.42 -12.42 0.23
CA ALA A 252 6.10 -11.86 1.39
C ALA A 252 7.31 -12.71 1.81
N ILE A 253 7.20 -14.06 1.73
CA ILE A 253 8.32 -14.98 1.97
C ILE A 253 9.41 -14.76 0.92
N GLU A 254 9.04 -14.69 -0.36
CA GLU A 254 9.99 -14.45 -1.45
C GLU A 254 10.66 -13.08 -1.34
N ALA A 255 9.93 -12.05 -0.90
CA ALA A 255 10.50 -10.74 -0.62
C ALA A 255 11.53 -10.77 0.52
N ALA A 256 11.36 -11.65 1.52
CA ALA A 256 12.33 -11.83 2.59
C ALA A 256 13.64 -12.46 2.10
N ASP A 257 13.55 -13.36 1.13
CA ASP A 257 14.67 -14.13 0.55
C ASP A 257 15.19 -13.54 -0.76
N ASP A 258 14.71 -12.35 -1.19
CA ASP A 258 15.08 -11.73 -2.45
C ASP A 258 16.62 -11.51 -2.50
N PRO A 259 17.32 -12.09 -3.49
CA PRO A 259 18.76 -11.95 -3.62
C PRO A 259 19.20 -10.50 -3.82
N ARG A 260 18.33 -9.63 -4.33
CA ARG A 260 18.59 -8.18 -4.45
C ARG A 260 18.78 -7.53 -3.08
N ASN A 261 18.23 -8.12 -2.02
CA ASN A 261 18.45 -7.67 -0.64
C ASN A 261 19.87 -7.96 -0.15
N ALA A 262 20.57 -8.94 -0.73
CA ALA A 262 21.93 -9.32 -0.34
C ALA A 262 23.00 -8.30 -0.79
N HIS A 263 22.74 -7.55 -1.84
CA HIS A 263 23.62 -6.46 -2.29
C HIS A 263 23.49 -5.21 -1.42
N LEU A 264 22.59 -5.26 -0.44
CA LEU A 264 22.36 -4.21 0.55
C LEU A 264 23.15 -4.49 1.86
N SER A 265 23.97 -5.56 1.91
CA SER A 265 24.80 -5.95 3.08
C SER A 265 26.24 -5.45 3.00
#